data_a7cb6a8cbc1334f0c26a7b395c9f94a0
#
_entry.id   a7cb6a8cbc1334f0c26a7b395c9f94a0
#
_cell.length_a   1.000
_cell.length_b   1.000
_cell.length_c   1.000
_cell.angle_alpha   90.00
_cell.angle_beta   90.00
_cell.angle_gamma   90.00
#
_symmetry.space_group_name_H-M   'P 1'
#
loop_
_entity.id
_entity.type
_entity.pdbx_description
1 polymer ?
#
loop_
_entity_poly.entity_id
_entity_poly.type
_entity_poly.pdbx_seq_one_letter_code
_entity_poly.pdbx_strand_id
1 'polypeptide(L)'
;GPILCLFSWFCYLFIKTGKFSYMFFVILVILFISTLLLLQPDIGTLMLYLSSFFLLIILYLRNIKLFFILGFFGVSLLAFAYFTFDHVNLRIDNFFSSESSPQVARSLSAIIGGGFFGVGLGEGQLKYSIPESHNDFIFAILIEEFGILFGLFIALLYPIFFFLIKQILKSQPNLFIQNTTFSLCFILCIQAFINIGSSIDLIPPTGMTLPFISYGGSSMLSYAIIFGTLINFSKNEKNSFSNTS
;
A
#
# COMPACT_ATOMS: atom_id res chain seq x y z
N GLY A 1 5.70 -3.32 8.01
CA GLY A 1 6.30 -2.25 8.82
C GLY A 1 7.74 -2.56 9.20
N PRO A 2 8.02 -3.56 10.09
CA PRO A 2 9.37 -3.83 10.58
C PRO A 2 10.42 -4.09 9.50
N ILE A 3 10.05 -4.82 8.47
CA ILE A 3 10.93 -5.14 7.34
C ILE A 3 11.38 -3.85 6.64
N LEU A 4 10.49 -2.90 6.38
CA LEU A 4 10.85 -1.62 5.78
C LEU A 4 11.79 -0.79 6.65
N CYS A 5 11.62 -0.83 7.97
CA CYS A 5 12.55 -0.17 8.90
C CYS A 5 13.95 -0.78 8.81
N LEU A 6 14.06 -2.12 8.78
CA LEU A 6 15.34 -2.81 8.62
C LEU A 6 16.02 -2.48 7.28
N PHE A 7 15.26 -2.46 6.19
CA PHE A 7 15.80 -2.10 4.89
C PHE A 7 16.27 -0.65 4.82
N SER A 8 15.47 0.26 5.35
CA SER A 8 15.86 1.65 5.46
C SER A 8 17.16 1.80 6.26
N TRP A 9 17.33 1.03 7.34
CA TRP A 9 18.55 0.99 8.11
C TRP A 9 19.76 0.51 7.30
N PHE A 10 19.63 -0.59 6.55
CA PHE A 10 20.70 -1.10 5.70
C PHE A 10 21.04 -0.14 4.54
N CYS A 11 20.06 0.49 3.92
CA CYS A 11 20.28 1.53 2.91
C CYS A 11 21.01 2.74 3.51
N TYR A 12 20.65 3.16 4.71
CA TYR A 12 21.34 4.23 5.43
C TYR A 12 22.80 3.86 5.74
N LEU A 13 23.05 2.64 6.23
CA LEU A 13 24.40 2.14 6.47
C LEU A 13 25.24 2.09 5.19
N PHE A 14 24.65 1.70 4.06
CA PHE A 14 25.31 1.71 2.77
C PHE A 14 25.81 3.12 2.40
N ILE A 15 24.94 4.12 2.52
CA ILE A 15 25.32 5.52 2.21
C ILE A 15 26.40 6.01 3.15
N LYS A 16 26.31 5.69 4.45
CA LYS A 16 27.26 6.14 5.46
C LYS A 16 28.65 5.49 5.33
N THR A 17 28.72 4.21 4.96
CA THR A 17 29.95 3.42 4.98
C THR A 17 30.54 3.14 3.59
N GLY A 18 29.72 3.28 2.52
CA GLY A 18 30.13 2.91 1.15
C GLY A 18 30.29 1.40 0.92
N LYS A 19 29.99 0.54 1.91
CA LYS A 19 30.16 -0.91 1.79
C LYS A 19 29.03 -1.55 1.01
N PHE A 20 29.32 -2.06 -0.18
CA PHE A 20 28.35 -2.71 -1.06
C PHE A 20 27.68 -3.95 -0.46
N SER A 21 28.31 -4.57 0.54
CA SER A 21 27.77 -5.73 1.26
C SER A 21 26.37 -5.48 1.84
N TYR A 22 26.08 -4.27 2.33
CA TYR A 22 24.74 -3.94 2.86
C TYR A 22 23.69 -3.94 1.76
N MET A 23 23.99 -3.38 0.60
CA MET A 23 23.07 -3.34 -0.55
C MET A 23 22.81 -4.74 -1.11
N PHE A 24 23.86 -5.57 -1.19
CA PHE A 24 23.77 -6.96 -1.62
C PHE A 24 22.82 -7.76 -0.70
N PHE A 25 22.95 -7.59 0.62
CA PHE A 25 22.04 -8.22 1.59
C PHE A 25 20.59 -7.78 1.41
N VAL A 26 20.36 -6.48 1.22
CA VAL A 26 19.03 -5.92 0.93
C VAL A 26 18.40 -6.60 -0.29
N ILE A 27 19.14 -6.65 -1.41
CA ILE A 27 18.66 -7.25 -2.67
C ILE A 27 18.35 -8.75 -2.46
N LEU A 28 19.20 -9.49 -1.76
CA LEU A 28 19.01 -10.91 -1.49
C LEU A 28 17.72 -11.17 -0.71
N VAL A 29 17.46 -10.37 0.33
CA VAL A 29 16.23 -10.52 1.13
C VAL A 29 14.99 -10.09 0.33
N ILE A 30 15.08 -9.04 -0.52
CA ILE A 30 13.98 -8.67 -1.43
C ILE A 30 13.65 -9.84 -2.35
N LEU A 31 14.64 -10.43 -2.99
CA LEU A 31 14.44 -11.58 -3.88
C LEU A 31 13.84 -12.77 -3.14
N PHE A 32 14.35 -13.10 -1.96
CA PHE A 32 13.83 -14.19 -1.13
C PHE A 32 12.36 -14.01 -0.77
N ILE A 33 11.96 -12.81 -0.28
CA ILE A 33 10.56 -12.55 0.06
C ILE A 33 9.69 -12.52 -1.20
N SER A 34 10.19 -11.96 -2.30
CA SER A 34 9.45 -11.94 -3.57
C SER A 34 9.16 -13.34 -4.09
N THR A 35 10.13 -14.27 -3.99
CA THR A 35 9.90 -15.68 -4.37
C THR A 35 8.86 -16.35 -3.50
N LEU A 36 8.89 -16.11 -2.17
CA LEU A 36 7.87 -16.67 -1.26
C LEU A 36 6.46 -16.14 -1.59
N LEU A 37 6.31 -14.85 -1.88
CA LEU A 37 5.03 -14.25 -2.24
C LEU A 37 4.51 -14.75 -3.59
N LEU A 38 5.39 -15.02 -4.55
CA LEU A 38 5.00 -15.64 -5.83
C LEU A 38 4.51 -17.09 -5.63
N LEU A 39 5.14 -17.85 -4.74
CA LEU A 39 4.72 -19.21 -4.40
C LEU A 39 3.37 -19.24 -3.66
N GLN A 40 3.04 -18.17 -2.92
CA GLN A 40 1.78 -18.01 -2.20
C GLN A 40 0.63 -17.46 -3.05
N PRO A 41 0.76 -17.32 -4.33
CA PRO A 41 0.09 -16.52 -5.37
C PRO A 41 -0.53 -15.18 -4.90
N ASP A 42 0.18 -14.46 -4.05
CA ASP A 42 -0.26 -13.15 -3.56
C ASP A 42 0.44 -11.99 -4.29
N ILE A 43 -0.08 -11.67 -5.48
CA ILE A 43 0.47 -10.63 -6.35
C ILE A 43 0.23 -9.23 -5.76
N GLY A 44 -0.89 -9.04 -5.07
CA GLY A 44 -1.22 -7.75 -4.48
C GLY A 44 -0.18 -7.33 -3.45
N THR A 45 0.13 -8.19 -2.46
CA THR A 45 1.18 -7.91 -1.47
C THR A 45 2.56 -7.85 -2.09
N LEU A 46 2.86 -8.64 -3.13
CA LEU A 46 4.12 -8.55 -3.86
C LEU A 46 4.32 -7.16 -4.49
N MET A 47 3.30 -6.64 -5.18
CA MET A 47 3.35 -5.31 -5.80
C MET A 47 3.53 -4.20 -4.76
N LEU A 48 2.78 -4.26 -3.67
CA LEU A 48 2.87 -3.32 -2.57
C LEU A 48 4.27 -3.36 -1.93
N TYR A 49 4.83 -4.55 -1.75
CA TYR A 49 6.15 -4.78 -1.20
C TYR A 49 7.23 -4.19 -2.13
N LEU A 50 7.23 -4.55 -3.41
CA LEU A 50 8.21 -4.05 -4.37
C LEU A 50 8.14 -2.53 -4.55
N SER A 51 6.94 -1.94 -4.64
CA SER A 51 6.79 -0.48 -4.78
C SER A 51 7.38 0.28 -3.60
N SER A 52 7.23 -0.25 -2.37
CA SER A 52 7.78 0.37 -1.17
C SER A 52 9.32 0.27 -1.11
N PHE A 53 9.90 -0.83 -1.61
CA PHE A 53 11.37 -0.96 -1.73
C PHE A 53 11.94 -0.07 -2.81
N PHE A 54 11.30 -0.01 -3.96
CA PHE A 54 11.72 0.88 -5.05
C PHE A 54 11.72 2.32 -4.59
N LEU A 55 10.69 2.74 -3.86
CA LEU A 55 10.66 4.05 -3.26
C LEU A 55 11.84 4.29 -2.31
N LEU A 56 12.13 3.36 -1.39
CA LEU A 56 13.26 3.47 -0.47
C LEU A 56 14.59 3.62 -1.22
N ILE A 57 14.85 2.78 -2.21
CA ILE A 57 16.07 2.84 -3.01
C ILE A 57 16.20 4.19 -3.71
N ILE A 58 15.12 4.70 -4.29
CA ILE A 58 15.10 6.00 -4.96
C ILE A 58 15.39 7.14 -3.98
N LEU A 59 14.76 7.12 -2.80
CA LEU A 59 14.95 8.15 -1.77
C LEU A 59 16.39 8.21 -1.25
N TYR A 60 17.05 7.05 -1.11
CA TYR A 60 18.43 6.99 -0.64
C TYR A 60 19.45 7.30 -1.71
N LEU A 61 19.30 6.77 -2.90
CA LEU A 61 20.30 6.93 -3.98
C LEU A 61 20.10 8.21 -4.79
N ARG A 62 18.92 8.83 -4.75
CA ARG A 62 18.57 10.09 -5.45
C ARG A 62 18.96 10.11 -6.93
N ASN A 63 18.91 8.94 -7.58
CA ASN A 63 19.32 8.79 -8.98
C ASN A 63 18.10 8.47 -9.85
N ILE A 64 17.73 9.41 -10.72
CA ILE A 64 16.59 9.27 -11.61
C ILE A 64 16.73 8.10 -12.60
N LYS A 65 17.94 7.73 -12.99
CA LYS A 65 18.15 6.58 -13.87
C LYS A 65 17.70 5.27 -13.21
N LEU A 66 17.89 5.15 -11.89
CA LEU A 66 17.40 4.00 -11.11
C LEU A 66 15.88 3.90 -11.13
N PHE A 67 15.16 5.02 -11.15
CA PHE A 67 13.71 5.01 -11.28
C PHE A 67 13.26 4.29 -12.56
N PHE A 68 13.87 4.61 -13.69
CA PHE A 68 13.54 3.96 -14.97
C PHE A 68 13.99 2.50 -15.01
N ILE A 69 15.16 2.16 -14.46
CA ILE A 69 15.66 0.78 -14.40
C ILE A 69 14.75 -0.08 -13.53
N LEU A 70 14.37 0.40 -12.34
CA LEU A 70 13.49 -0.32 -11.42
C LEU A 70 12.06 -0.41 -11.97
N GLY A 71 11.57 0.63 -12.64
CA GLY A 71 10.29 0.62 -13.34
C GLY A 71 10.28 -0.44 -14.46
N PHE A 72 11.31 -0.48 -15.29
CA PHE A 72 11.46 -1.49 -16.32
C PHE A 72 11.52 -2.91 -15.73
N PHE A 73 12.28 -3.09 -14.64
CA PHE A 73 12.35 -4.39 -13.95
C PHE A 73 10.99 -4.79 -13.37
N GLY A 74 10.25 -3.86 -12.77
CA GLY A 74 8.89 -4.10 -12.27
C GLY A 74 7.94 -4.54 -13.37
N VAL A 75 7.94 -3.85 -14.52
CA VAL A 75 7.12 -4.23 -15.68
C VAL A 75 7.54 -5.59 -16.24
N SER A 76 8.84 -5.87 -16.34
CA SER A 76 9.32 -7.17 -16.82
C SER A 76 8.95 -8.32 -15.89
N LEU A 77 8.95 -8.09 -14.58
CA LEU A 77 8.52 -9.07 -13.58
C LEU A 77 7.03 -9.36 -13.66
N LEU A 78 6.21 -8.32 -13.91
CA LEU A 78 4.78 -8.48 -14.17
C LEU A 78 4.50 -9.27 -15.46
N ALA A 79 5.22 -8.93 -16.54
CA ALA A 79 5.11 -9.67 -17.79
C ALA A 79 5.52 -11.15 -17.61
N PHE A 80 6.61 -11.40 -16.88
CA PHE A 80 7.03 -12.76 -16.54
C PHE A 80 5.95 -13.49 -15.74
N ALA A 81 5.37 -12.84 -14.72
CA ALA A 81 4.30 -13.42 -13.91
C ALA A 81 3.06 -13.74 -14.76
N TYR A 82 2.70 -12.87 -15.70
CA TYR A 82 1.58 -13.09 -16.63
C TYR A 82 1.76 -14.36 -17.49
N PHE A 83 2.96 -14.58 -18.03
CA PHE A 83 3.24 -15.76 -18.89
C PHE A 83 3.48 -17.05 -18.09
N THR A 84 3.81 -16.97 -16.82
CA THR A 84 4.21 -18.14 -16.02
C THR A 84 3.10 -18.65 -15.10
N PHE A 85 2.22 -17.76 -14.63
CA PHE A 85 1.21 -18.10 -13.63
C PHE A 85 -0.22 -17.93 -14.17
N ASP A 86 -0.95 -19.04 -14.33
CA ASP A 86 -2.31 -19.04 -14.87
C ASP A 86 -3.28 -18.13 -14.09
N HIS A 87 -3.13 -18.06 -12.76
CA HIS A 87 -3.98 -17.21 -11.93
C HIS A 87 -3.73 -15.71 -12.15
N VAL A 88 -2.52 -15.30 -12.59
CA VAL A 88 -2.20 -13.92 -12.98
C VAL A 88 -2.83 -13.57 -14.30
N ASN A 89 -2.63 -14.47 -15.28
CA ASN A 89 -3.18 -14.34 -16.61
C ASN A 89 -4.71 -14.20 -16.54
N LEU A 90 -5.40 -15.12 -15.85
CA LEU A 90 -6.85 -15.08 -15.67
C LEU A 90 -7.35 -13.78 -15.02
N ARG A 91 -6.64 -13.23 -14.02
CA ARG A 91 -7.03 -11.96 -13.40
C ARG A 91 -6.90 -10.78 -14.35
N ILE A 92 -5.81 -10.73 -15.11
CA ILE A 92 -5.54 -9.65 -16.07
C ILE A 92 -6.51 -9.76 -17.26
N ASP A 93 -6.70 -10.95 -17.82
CA ASP A 93 -7.60 -11.17 -18.95
C ASP A 93 -9.06 -10.86 -18.57
N ASN A 94 -9.51 -11.27 -17.38
CA ASN A 94 -10.84 -10.93 -16.88
C ASN A 94 -11.01 -9.41 -16.65
N PHE A 95 -9.96 -8.71 -16.29
CA PHE A 95 -10.01 -7.25 -16.12
C PHE A 95 -10.12 -6.52 -17.47
N PHE A 96 -9.43 -6.99 -18.51
CA PHE A 96 -9.49 -6.40 -19.85
C PHE A 96 -10.64 -6.93 -20.70
N SER A 97 -11.19 -8.10 -20.38
CA SER A 97 -12.43 -8.58 -20.99
C SER A 97 -13.60 -7.72 -20.50
N SER A 98 -14.58 -7.46 -21.36
CA SER A 98 -15.79 -6.69 -21.00
C SER A 98 -16.66 -7.33 -19.90
N GLU A 99 -16.26 -8.50 -19.41
CA GLU A 99 -16.88 -9.21 -18.29
C GLU A 99 -16.11 -8.91 -17.00
N SER A 100 -16.49 -7.84 -16.32
CA SER A 100 -16.00 -7.59 -14.94
C SER A 100 -16.25 -8.82 -14.08
N SER A 101 -15.28 -9.16 -13.21
CA SER A 101 -15.47 -10.29 -12.28
C SER A 101 -16.77 -10.12 -11.51
N PRO A 102 -17.54 -11.19 -11.20
CA PRO A 102 -18.82 -11.08 -10.51
C PRO A 102 -18.74 -10.29 -9.18
N GLN A 103 -17.59 -10.30 -8.52
CA GLN A 103 -17.34 -9.54 -7.30
C GLN A 103 -17.26 -8.03 -7.58
N VAL A 104 -16.53 -7.62 -8.61
CA VAL A 104 -16.41 -6.21 -9.00
C VAL A 104 -17.73 -5.66 -9.53
N ALA A 105 -18.46 -6.43 -10.34
CA ALA A 105 -19.77 -6.04 -10.83
C ALA A 105 -20.76 -5.77 -9.68
N ARG A 106 -20.74 -6.61 -8.64
CA ARG A 106 -21.55 -6.39 -7.43
C ARG A 106 -21.07 -5.19 -6.62
N SER A 107 -19.76 -4.98 -6.51
CA SER A 107 -19.16 -3.80 -5.88
C SER A 107 -19.64 -2.51 -6.55
N LEU A 108 -19.60 -2.45 -7.87
CA LEU A 108 -20.10 -1.30 -8.62
C LEU A 108 -21.61 -1.09 -8.46
N SER A 109 -22.41 -2.18 -8.47
CA SER A 109 -23.85 -2.08 -8.25
C SER A 109 -24.19 -1.53 -6.86
N ALA A 110 -23.43 -1.90 -5.82
CA ALA A 110 -23.59 -1.38 -4.49
C ALA A 110 -23.22 0.11 -4.38
N ILE A 111 -22.11 0.52 -5.02
CA ILE A 111 -21.71 1.93 -5.09
C ILE A 111 -22.79 2.78 -5.76
N ILE A 112 -23.35 2.28 -6.86
CA ILE A 112 -24.44 2.97 -7.59
C ILE A 112 -25.72 2.99 -6.73
N GLY A 113 -26.06 1.88 -6.08
CA GLY A 113 -27.25 1.76 -5.21
C GLY A 113 -27.20 2.67 -3.99
N GLY A 114 -26.01 2.91 -3.42
CA GLY A 114 -25.83 3.81 -2.29
C GLY A 114 -26.06 5.28 -2.60
N GLY A 115 -25.89 5.71 -3.85
CA GLY A 115 -26.09 7.11 -4.25
C GLY A 115 -25.28 8.11 -3.44
N PHE A 116 -25.79 9.34 -3.25
CA PHE A 116 -25.05 10.39 -2.54
C PHE A 116 -25.01 10.21 -1.01
N PHE A 117 -26.08 9.71 -0.40
CA PHE A 117 -26.27 9.67 1.06
C PHE A 117 -26.31 8.26 1.65
N GLY A 118 -26.24 7.22 0.81
CA GLY A 118 -26.34 5.83 1.23
C GLY A 118 -27.79 5.36 1.45
N VAL A 119 -27.94 4.04 1.56
CA VAL A 119 -29.25 3.41 1.86
C VAL A 119 -29.54 3.40 3.37
N GLY A 120 -28.56 3.62 4.21
CA GLY A 120 -28.65 3.57 5.67
C GLY A 120 -27.79 2.50 6.30
N LEU A 121 -27.42 2.73 7.56
CA LEU A 121 -26.60 1.82 8.36
C LEU A 121 -27.29 0.45 8.50
N GLY A 122 -26.60 -0.60 8.05
CA GLY A 122 -27.13 -1.96 8.15
C GLY A 122 -28.11 -2.37 7.04
N GLU A 123 -28.59 -1.46 6.21
CA GLU A 123 -29.56 -1.70 5.13
C GLU A 123 -28.87 -2.18 3.83
N GLY A 124 -27.53 -2.09 3.74
CA GLY A 124 -26.74 -2.54 2.59
C GLY A 124 -26.90 -4.05 2.35
N GLN A 125 -27.08 -4.44 1.10
CA GLN A 125 -27.26 -5.84 0.69
C GLN A 125 -25.96 -6.51 0.25
N LEU A 126 -24.95 -5.73 -0.11
CA LEU A 126 -23.68 -6.22 -0.65
C LEU A 126 -22.95 -7.14 0.33
N LYS A 127 -22.99 -6.81 1.63
CA LYS A 127 -22.36 -7.61 2.70
C LYS A 127 -22.83 -9.07 2.76
N TYR A 128 -23.99 -9.38 2.22
CA TYR A 128 -24.53 -10.75 2.15
C TYR A 128 -24.26 -11.44 0.81
N SER A 129 -23.89 -10.69 -0.20
CA SER A 129 -23.79 -11.19 -1.58
C SER A 129 -22.36 -11.46 -2.07
N ILE A 130 -21.35 -10.89 -1.41
CA ILE A 130 -19.94 -11.07 -1.78
C ILE A 130 -19.20 -11.79 -0.65
N PRO A 131 -18.55 -12.94 -0.95
CA PRO A 131 -17.58 -13.53 -0.02
C PRO A 131 -16.47 -12.53 0.30
N GLU A 132 -16.05 -12.44 1.57
CA GLU A 132 -15.00 -11.53 2.04
C GLU A 132 -15.25 -10.03 1.79
N SER A 133 -16.50 -9.63 1.61
CA SER A 133 -16.90 -8.23 1.41
C SER A 133 -16.36 -7.28 2.49
N HIS A 134 -16.27 -7.76 3.73
CA HIS A 134 -15.74 -7.00 4.88
C HIS A 134 -14.22 -6.80 4.86
N ASN A 135 -13.49 -7.54 4.04
CA ASN A 135 -12.05 -7.42 3.87
C ASN A 135 -11.71 -6.56 2.65
N ASP A 136 -12.01 -7.09 1.47
CA ASP A 136 -11.48 -6.59 0.21
C ASP A 136 -12.34 -5.49 -0.41
N PHE A 137 -13.67 -5.55 -0.20
CA PHE A 137 -14.63 -4.64 -0.78
C PHE A 137 -15.35 -3.76 0.26
N ILE A 138 -14.72 -3.57 1.44
CA ILE A 138 -15.27 -2.74 2.50
C ILE A 138 -15.60 -1.32 2.05
N PHE A 139 -14.82 -0.77 1.13
CA PHE A 139 -15.03 0.56 0.57
C PHE A 139 -16.37 0.67 -0.17
N ALA A 140 -16.75 -0.36 -0.92
CA ALA A 140 -18.05 -0.41 -1.60
C ALA A 140 -19.21 -0.52 -0.60
N ILE A 141 -19.06 -1.32 0.47
CA ILE A 141 -20.06 -1.40 1.56
C ILE A 141 -20.25 -0.05 2.23
N LEU A 142 -19.14 0.67 2.51
CA LEU A 142 -19.22 2.00 3.11
C LEU A 142 -19.97 2.99 2.22
N ILE A 143 -19.77 2.92 0.91
CA ILE A 143 -20.52 3.78 -0.02
C ILE A 143 -21.98 3.35 -0.11
N GLU A 144 -22.28 2.05 -0.11
CA GLU A 144 -23.66 1.56 -0.11
C GLU A 144 -24.43 2.08 1.11
N GLU A 145 -23.85 1.98 2.31
CA GLU A 145 -24.52 2.36 3.56
C GLU A 145 -24.54 3.87 3.84
N PHE A 146 -23.40 4.57 3.60
CA PHE A 146 -23.21 5.99 3.96
C PHE A 146 -23.18 6.97 2.77
N GLY A 147 -23.16 6.45 1.56
CA GLY A 147 -23.14 7.23 0.33
C GLY A 147 -21.73 7.60 -0.17
N ILE A 148 -21.71 8.08 -1.42
CA ILE A 148 -20.46 8.43 -2.13
C ILE A 148 -19.70 9.59 -1.46
N LEU A 149 -20.41 10.52 -0.79
CA LEU A 149 -19.78 11.64 -0.08
C LEU A 149 -18.91 11.14 1.08
N PHE A 150 -19.39 10.14 1.81
CA PHE A 150 -18.61 9.51 2.87
C PHE A 150 -17.44 8.70 2.31
N GLY A 151 -17.64 7.96 1.22
CA GLY A 151 -16.56 7.27 0.52
C GLY A 151 -15.46 8.24 0.07
N LEU A 152 -15.82 9.40 -0.50
CA LEU A 152 -14.88 10.43 -0.90
C LEU A 152 -14.12 11.01 0.31
N PHE A 153 -14.81 11.26 1.42
CA PHE A 153 -14.17 11.70 2.67
C PHE A 153 -13.10 10.69 3.13
N ILE A 154 -13.43 9.40 3.17
CA ILE A 154 -12.45 8.35 3.53
C ILE A 154 -11.27 8.32 2.54
N ALA A 155 -11.54 8.38 1.24
CA ALA A 155 -10.49 8.38 0.21
C ALA A 155 -9.53 9.56 0.36
N LEU A 156 -10.03 10.73 0.74
CA LEU A 156 -9.22 11.96 0.94
C LEU A 156 -8.39 11.93 2.23
N LEU A 157 -8.76 11.15 3.25
CA LEU A 157 -7.98 11.07 4.49
C LEU A 157 -6.54 10.58 4.25
N TYR A 158 -6.32 9.63 3.34
CA TYR A 158 -4.99 9.07 3.06
C TYR A 158 -4.02 10.09 2.42
N PRO A 159 -4.37 10.81 1.35
CA PRO A 159 -3.49 11.83 0.80
C PRO A 159 -3.30 13.02 1.75
N ILE A 160 -4.31 13.41 2.53
CA ILE A 160 -4.16 14.43 3.57
C ILE A 160 -3.14 13.98 4.63
N PHE A 161 -3.27 12.76 5.13
CA PHE A 161 -2.32 12.18 6.07
C PHE A 161 -0.89 12.16 5.50
N PHE A 162 -0.72 11.73 4.25
CA PHE A 162 0.56 11.74 3.57
C PHE A 162 1.17 13.15 3.48
N PHE A 163 0.35 14.15 3.13
CA PHE A 163 0.78 15.53 3.03
C PHE A 163 1.21 16.12 4.38
N LEU A 164 0.48 15.82 5.46
CA LEU A 164 0.83 16.25 6.82
C LEU A 164 2.16 15.63 7.28
N ILE A 165 2.35 14.34 7.07
CA ILE A 165 3.61 13.66 7.37
C ILE A 165 4.77 14.28 6.59
N LYS A 166 4.57 14.55 5.29
CA LYS A 166 5.59 15.21 4.45
C LYS A 166 5.98 16.60 5.00
N GLN A 167 5.03 17.37 5.54
CA GLN A 167 5.34 18.66 6.17
C GLN A 167 6.19 18.49 7.44
N ILE A 168 5.83 17.54 8.30
CA ILE A 168 6.60 17.24 9.53
C ILE A 168 8.03 16.80 9.17
N LEU A 169 8.20 16.00 8.12
CA LEU A 169 9.50 15.49 7.71
C LEU A 169 10.45 16.53 7.12
N LYS A 170 9.96 17.69 6.70
CA LYS A 170 10.83 18.77 6.16
C LYS A 170 11.85 19.29 7.16
N SER A 171 11.52 19.25 8.45
CA SER A 171 12.37 19.70 9.54
C SER A 171 13.26 18.59 10.14
N GLN A 172 13.10 17.33 9.72
CA GLN A 172 13.88 16.20 10.23
C GLN A 172 15.31 16.18 9.67
N PRO A 173 16.34 16.32 10.52
CA PRO A 173 17.74 16.32 10.06
C PRO A 173 18.25 14.90 9.79
N ASN A 174 17.63 13.87 10.36
CA ASN A 174 18.08 12.49 10.23
C ASN A 174 17.47 11.83 8.98
N LEU A 175 18.31 11.58 7.96
CA LEU A 175 17.90 10.93 6.71
C LEU A 175 17.26 9.55 6.91
N PHE A 176 17.71 8.79 7.93
CA PHE A 176 17.10 7.49 8.22
C PHE A 176 15.65 7.67 8.67
N ILE A 177 15.39 8.56 9.64
CA ILE A 177 14.03 8.83 10.12
C ILE A 177 13.17 9.37 8.99
N GLN A 178 13.68 10.35 8.23
CA GLN A 178 12.96 10.97 7.13
C GLN A 178 12.52 9.95 6.08
N ASN A 179 13.44 9.17 5.53
CA ASN A 179 13.15 8.22 4.46
C ASN A 179 12.31 7.05 4.93
N THR A 180 12.54 6.56 6.16
CA THR A 180 11.73 5.47 6.74
C THR A 180 10.29 5.90 6.97
N THR A 181 10.07 7.07 7.58
CA THR A 181 8.74 7.61 7.85
C THR A 181 7.97 7.84 6.55
N PHE A 182 8.63 8.43 5.56
CA PHE A 182 8.03 8.67 4.25
C PHE A 182 7.59 7.35 3.57
N SER A 183 8.43 6.32 3.61
CA SER A 183 8.13 5.02 3.02
C SER A 183 7.04 4.26 3.77
N LEU A 184 6.99 4.35 5.10
CA LEU A 184 5.92 3.76 5.89
C LEU A 184 4.57 4.43 5.63
N CYS A 185 4.56 5.76 5.46
CA CYS A 185 3.35 6.49 5.09
C CYS A 185 2.91 6.15 3.66
N PHE A 186 3.86 6.06 2.72
CA PHE A 186 3.60 5.70 1.33
C PHE A 186 2.94 4.33 1.20
N ILE A 187 3.40 3.30 1.95
CA ILE A 187 2.81 1.95 1.87
C ILE A 187 1.35 1.95 2.33
N LEU A 188 0.99 2.73 3.34
CA LEU A 188 -0.41 2.86 3.78
C LEU A 188 -1.28 3.53 2.71
N CYS A 189 -0.77 4.59 2.09
CA CYS A 189 -1.52 5.32 1.06
C CYS A 189 -1.68 4.51 -0.23
N ILE A 190 -0.64 3.81 -0.68
CA ILE A 190 -0.73 3.00 -1.90
C ILE A 190 -1.62 1.78 -1.68
N GLN A 191 -1.60 1.18 -0.49
CA GLN A 191 -2.50 0.07 -0.15
C GLN A 191 -3.96 0.52 -0.15
N ALA A 192 -4.27 1.70 0.43
CA ALA A 192 -5.60 2.28 0.36
C ALA A 192 -6.01 2.57 -1.09
N PHE A 193 -5.11 3.12 -1.90
CA PHE A 193 -5.37 3.40 -3.31
C PHE A 193 -5.68 2.12 -4.10
N ILE A 194 -4.93 1.03 -3.87
CA ILE A 194 -5.17 -0.26 -4.53
C ILE A 194 -6.53 -0.85 -4.12
N ASN A 195 -6.89 -0.82 -2.83
CA ASN A 195 -8.19 -1.32 -2.35
C ASN A 195 -9.35 -0.51 -2.93
N ILE A 196 -9.28 0.81 -2.85
CA ILE A 196 -10.30 1.71 -3.43
C ILE A 196 -10.38 1.49 -4.95
N GLY A 197 -9.23 1.45 -5.63
CA GLY A 197 -9.15 1.25 -7.08
C GLY A 197 -9.75 -0.08 -7.53
N SER A 198 -9.53 -1.17 -6.78
CA SER A 198 -10.15 -2.46 -7.10
C SER A 198 -11.66 -2.47 -6.81
N SER A 199 -12.13 -1.71 -5.83
CA SER A 199 -13.57 -1.59 -5.54
C SER A 199 -14.35 -0.84 -6.62
N ILE A 200 -13.70 0.08 -7.34
CA ILE A 200 -14.31 0.87 -8.43
C ILE A 200 -13.90 0.41 -9.84
N ASP A 201 -13.35 -0.81 -9.97
CA ASP A 201 -12.90 -1.40 -11.24
C ASP A 201 -11.81 -0.60 -11.98
N LEU A 202 -11.00 0.15 -11.25
CA LEU A 202 -9.84 0.86 -11.82
C LEU A 202 -8.59 -0.03 -11.86
N ILE A 203 -8.51 -1.02 -10.99
CA ILE A 203 -7.40 -1.95 -10.82
C ILE A 203 -8.00 -3.36 -10.66
N PRO A 204 -7.34 -4.41 -11.21
CA PRO A 204 -7.78 -5.79 -10.99
C PRO A 204 -7.94 -6.11 -9.48
N PRO A 205 -8.92 -6.92 -9.08
CA PRO A 205 -9.14 -7.27 -7.68
C PRO A 205 -7.89 -7.97 -7.10
N THR A 206 -7.34 -7.41 -6.03
CA THR A 206 -6.06 -7.83 -5.45
C THR A 206 -6.19 -8.57 -4.12
N GLY A 207 -7.36 -8.53 -3.48
CA GLY A 207 -7.55 -9.11 -2.14
C GLY A 207 -6.88 -8.30 -1.02
N MET A 208 -6.63 -7.01 -1.22
CA MET A 208 -5.98 -6.17 -0.24
C MET A 208 -6.96 -5.48 0.68
N THR A 209 -6.62 -5.43 1.98
CA THR A 209 -7.42 -4.74 3.00
C THR A 209 -7.23 -3.22 2.95
N LEU A 210 -8.29 -2.46 3.22
CA LEU A 210 -8.23 -1.01 3.40
C LEU A 210 -7.64 -0.69 4.79
N PRO A 211 -6.51 0.05 4.88
CA PRO A 211 -5.84 0.29 6.15
C PRO A 211 -6.76 0.93 7.20
N PHE A 212 -6.76 0.39 8.42
CA PHE A 212 -7.55 0.78 9.60
C PHE A 212 -9.06 0.57 9.51
N ILE A 213 -9.60 0.18 8.36
CA ILE A 213 -11.04 0.06 8.14
C ILE A 213 -11.47 -1.39 7.91
N SER A 214 -10.72 -2.14 7.06
CA SER A 214 -11.04 -3.54 6.79
C SER A 214 -10.87 -4.43 8.02
N TYR A 215 -11.72 -5.43 8.11
CA TYR A 215 -11.59 -6.48 9.12
C TYR A 215 -10.41 -7.39 8.79
N GLY A 216 -9.43 -7.48 9.69
CA GLY A 216 -8.28 -8.36 9.51
C GLY A 216 -7.32 -8.27 10.69
N GLY A 217 -7.20 -9.35 11.50
CA GLY A 217 -6.38 -9.35 12.71
C GLY A 217 -4.88 -9.11 12.43
N SER A 218 -4.32 -9.79 11.45
CA SER A 218 -2.91 -9.66 11.06
C SER A 218 -2.59 -8.30 10.41
N SER A 219 -3.49 -7.78 9.59
CA SER A 219 -3.33 -6.47 8.96
C SER A 219 -3.42 -5.34 9.98
N MET A 220 -4.34 -5.40 10.94
CA MET A 220 -4.47 -4.41 12.02
C MET A 220 -3.22 -4.34 12.90
N LEU A 221 -2.61 -5.49 13.25
CA LEU A 221 -1.32 -5.51 13.96
C LEU A 221 -0.22 -4.83 13.13
N SER A 222 -0.18 -5.08 11.84
CA SER A 222 0.80 -4.45 10.95
C SER A 222 0.62 -2.94 10.89
N TYR A 223 -0.62 -2.44 10.80
CA TYR A 223 -0.92 -1.00 10.80
C TYR A 223 -0.60 -0.36 12.16
N ALA A 224 -0.89 -1.04 13.28
CA ALA A 224 -0.56 -0.54 14.61
C ALA A 224 0.95 -0.37 14.79
N ILE A 225 1.77 -1.33 14.30
CA ILE A 225 3.23 -1.22 14.32
C ILE A 225 3.71 -0.05 13.43
N ILE A 226 3.18 0.08 12.22
CA ILE A 226 3.54 1.19 11.33
C ILE A 226 3.20 2.52 12.01
N PHE A 227 1.99 2.67 12.53
CA PHE A 227 1.52 3.91 13.15
C PHE A 227 2.29 4.25 14.42
N GLY A 228 2.60 3.25 15.25
CA GLY A 228 3.46 3.40 16.43
C GLY A 228 4.86 3.90 16.08
N THR A 229 5.47 3.37 15.01
CA THR A 229 6.78 3.84 14.54
C THR A 229 6.71 5.27 13.98
N LEU A 230 5.65 5.63 13.26
CA LEU A 230 5.43 6.98 12.76
C LEU A 230 5.30 8.00 13.89
N ILE A 231 4.53 7.68 14.95
CA ILE A 231 4.40 8.54 16.14
C ILE A 231 5.74 8.69 16.86
N ASN A 232 6.49 7.60 17.02
CA ASN A 232 7.79 7.66 17.70
C ASN A 232 8.78 8.55 16.95
N PHE A 233 8.85 8.42 15.63
CA PHE A 233 9.73 9.23 14.80
C PHE A 233 9.31 10.71 14.74
N SER A 234 8.03 11.02 14.87
CA SER A 234 7.53 12.39 14.94
C SER A 234 7.82 13.08 16.29
N LYS A 235 7.89 12.31 17.39
CA LYS A 235 8.21 12.85 18.73
C LYS A 235 9.66 13.24 18.90
N ASN A 236 10.60 12.55 18.27
CA ASN A 236 12.04 12.83 18.37
C ASN A 236 12.41 14.25 17.92
N GLU A 237 11.56 14.91 17.15
CA GLU A 237 11.73 16.30 16.74
C GLU A 237 11.62 17.29 17.92
N LYS A 238 10.62 17.11 18.78
CA LYS A 238 10.36 18.05 19.88
C LYS A 238 11.48 18.05 20.95
N ASN A 239 12.13 16.91 21.16
CA ASN A 239 13.19 16.78 22.16
C ASN A 239 14.53 17.38 21.71
N SER A 240 14.76 17.56 20.41
CA SER A 240 15.97 18.24 19.92
C SER A 240 15.91 19.75 20.11
N PHE A 241 14.73 20.36 20.10
CA PHE A 241 14.56 21.80 20.34
C PHE A 241 14.54 22.20 21.83
N SER A 242 14.15 21.27 22.71
CA SER A 242 14.14 21.55 24.17
C SER A 242 15.52 21.47 24.84
N ASN A 243 16.51 20.86 24.17
CA ASN A 243 17.88 20.75 24.69
C ASN A 243 18.83 21.85 24.16
N THR A 244 18.33 22.80 23.38
CA THR A 244 19.11 23.93 22.81
C THR A 244 18.66 25.30 23.35
N SER A 245 17.75 25.30 24.30
CA SER A 245 17.34 26.45 25.11
C SER A 245 17.82 26.24 26.56
#